data_4d7f0e188c3e029c208cfb9492277550
#
_entry.id   4d7f0e188c3e029c208cfb9492277550
#
_cell.length_a   1.000
_cell.length_b   1.000
_cell.length_c   1.000
_cell.angle_alpha   90.00
_cell.angle_beta   90.00
_cell.angle_gamma   90.00
#
_symmetry.space_group_name_H-M   'P 1'
#
loop_
_entity.id
_entity.type
_entity.pdbx_description
1 polymer ?
#
loop_
_entity_poly.entity_id
_entity_poly.type
_entity_poly.pdbx_seq_one_letter_code
_entity_poly.pdbx_strand_id
1 'polypeptide(L)'
;MQEYIVKRLTDYERIMYLMKITKNLSGLSKNEIKSTYFSNMKPILNDRAMFADATEEYRSPEEPDAGDKVTLRFRTAKYNVDSVEVVVNGVAYGMKKVTTNSVFDYYAAEFELGAQRTEYYFHAVVGRTGIYYNQAGAYRELNPTYNFVINPGFKTPDWAKGAVIYQIYVDRFRNGDKTNDVVDNEYVYIGEPVHHIDKWDEYPAAMDVRNFYGGDLQGVLDKMDYLESLGIDAIYFNPLFVSPSNHKYDIQDYDYIDPHFGVIVNDGGESLPENARSNENATKYKKRVTDYANLEASNEFFAKLVEEAHRRNIKVIIDGVFNHCGSFNKWLDKERIYEGSEGFDKGAYVDKESPFHDFFKFQDDYAWPYNNSYLGWWGHDTLPKLNYEGSKKLEDYILGIAKKWVSPPYN
;
A
#
# COMPACT_ATOMS: atom_id res chain seq x y z
N MET A 1 2.69 -6.21 48.74
CA MET A 1 1.83 -6.86 47.73
C MET A 1 0.34 -6.69 48.03
N GLN A 2 -0.11 -6.91 49.26
CA GLN A 2 -1.51 -6.66 49.68
C GLN A 2 -1.97 -5.21 49.48
N GLU A 3 -1.16 -4.21 49.87
CA GLU A 3 -1.48 -2.78 49.66
C GLU A 3 -1.57 -2.35 48.20
N TYR A 4 -0.81 -2.99 47.29
CA TYR A 4 -0.77 -2.65 45.87
C TYR A 4 -2.02 -3.14 45.12
N ILE A 5 -2.56 -4.29 45.52
CA ILE A 5 -3.78 -4.87 44.92
C ILE A 5 -5.04 -4.14 45.43
N VAL A 6 -5.07 -3.77 46.71
CA VAL A 6 -6.20 -3.07 47.32
C VAL A 6 -6.31 -1.61 46.82
N LYS A 7 -5.24 -0.98 46.33
CA LYS A 7 -5.28 0.37 45.73
C LYS A 7 -5.93 0.44 44.34
N ARG A 8 -6.13 -0.70 43.63
CA ARG A 8 -6.74 -0.75 42.30
C ARG A 8 -8.22 -1.12 42.28
N LEU A 9 -8.80 -1.54 43.42
CA LEU A 9 -10.23 -1.79 43.54
C LEU A 9 -10.93 -0.48 43.91
N THR A 10 -12.11 -0.24 43.34
CA THR A 10 -12.99 0.86 43.82
C THR A 10 -13.46 0.58 45.25
N ASP A 11 -13.87 1.58 45.98
CA ASP A 11 -14.30 1.39 47.39
C ASP A 11 -15.47 0.39 47.51
N TYR A 12 -16.37 0.37 46.54
CA TYR A 12 -17.47 -0.61 46.49
C TYR A 12 -16.98 -2.03 46.24
N GLU A 13 -16.07 -2.23 45.30
CA GLU A 13 -15.47 -3.55 45.03
C GLU A 13 -14.61 -4.02 46.20
N ARG A 14 -13.95 -3.10 46.90
CA ARG A 14 -13.27 -3.38 48.17
C ARG A 14 -14.23 -3.88 49.23
N ILE A 15 -15.35 -3.18 49.45
CA ILE A 15 -16.34 -3.52 50.44
C ILE A 15 -16.99 -4.88 50.10
N MET A 16 -17.42 -5.09 48.84
CA MET A 16 -18.02 -6.33 48.38
C MET A 16 -17.05 -7.51 48.45
N TYR A 17 -15.79 -7.28 48.10
CA TYR A 17 -14.73 -8.26 48.17
C TYR A 17 -14.41 -8.63 49.63
N LEU A 18 -14.27 -7.66 50.50
CA LEU A 18 -14.03 -7.85 51.92
C LEU A 18 -15.25 -8.52 52.60
N MET A 19 -16.48 -8.16 52.25
CA MET A 19 -17.68 -8.81 52.76
C MET A 19 -17.83 -10.30 52.32
N LYS A 20 -17.44 -10.60 51.07
CA LYS A 20 -17.47 -11.97 50.55
C LYS A 20 -16.37 -12.85 51.17
N ILE A 21 -15.21 -12.30 51.42
CA ILE A 21 -14.08 -12.95 52.08
C ILE A 21 -14.38 -13.17 53.58
N THR A 22 -14.86 -12.15 54.28
CA THR A 22 -15.09 -12.24 55.73
C THR A 22 -16.21 -13.22 56.10
N LYS A 23 -17.20 -13.40 55.25
CA LYS A 23 -18.27 -14.38 55.47
C LYS A 23 -17.84 -15.83 55.44
N ASN A 24 -16.73 -16.18 54.78
CA ASN A 24 -16.24 -17.52 54.55
C ASN A 24 -14.86 -17.84 55.21
N LEU A 25 -14.30 -16.91 55.96
CA LEU A 25 -12.93 -17.09 56.48
C LEU A 25 -12.86 -17.44 57.96
N SER A 26 -13.97 -17.45 58.68
CA SER A 26 -13.98 -17.86 60.08
C SER A 26 -13.66 -19.37 60.18
N GLY A 27 -12.49 -19.70 60.73
CA GLY A 27 -12.03 -21.07 60.91
C GLY A 27 -10.98 -21.56 59.93
N LEU A 28 -10.61 -20.77 58.92
CA LEU A 28 -9.56 -21.12 57.96
C LEU A 28 -8.17 -20.73 58.45
N SER A 29 -7.20 -21.59 58.11
CA SER A 29 -5.78 -21.29 58.33
C SER A 29 -5.28 -20.18 57.41
N LYS A 30 -4.16 -19.58 57.79
CA LYS A 30 -3.53 -18.47 57.01
C LYS A 30 -3.21 -18.82 55.55
N ASN A 31 -2.94 -20.12 55.27
CA ASN A 31 -2.67 -20.61 53.93
C ASN A 31 -3.99 -20.82 53.14
N GLU A 32 -5.03 -21.29 53.77
CA GLU A 32 -6.36 -21.43 53.17
C GLU A 32 -6.96 -20.07 52.84
N ILE A 33 -6.78 -19.08 53.72
CA ILE A 33 -7.17 -17.69 53.43
C ILE A 33 -6.42 -17.14 52.22
N LYS A 34 -5.09 -17.37 52.12
CA LYS A 34 -4.30 -16.96 50.94
C LYS A 34 -4.80 -17.69 49.69
N SER A 35 -5.01 -19.00 49.74
CA SER A 35 -5.47 -19.78 48.59
C SER A 35 -6.85 -19.29 48.12
N THR A 36 -7.79 -19.08 49.05
CA THR A 36 -9.11 -18.54 48.74
C THR A 36 -9.04 -17.13 48.14
N TYR A 37 -8.13 -16.31 48.65
CA TYR A 37 -7.87 -14.96 48.11
C TYR A 37 -7.38 -15.03 46.66
N PHE A 38 -6.35 -15.83 46.35
CA PHE A 38 -5.81 -15.99 45.01
C PHE A 38 -6.77 -16.63 44.03
N SER A 39 -7.60 -17.62 44.48
CA SER A 39 -8.59 -18.28 43.63
C SER A 39 -9.78 -17.35 43.26
N ASN A 40 -10.04 -16.30 44.05
CA ASN A 40 -11.10 -15.31 43.77
C ASN A 40 -10.58 -14.02 43.10
N MET A 41 -9.27 -13.91 42.91
CA MET A 41 -8.73 -12.77 42.16
C MET A 41 -9.11 -12.85 40.68
N LYS A 42 -9.77 -11.84 40.17
CA LYS A 42 -9.92 -11.71 38.72
C LYS A 42 -8.54 -11.48 38.10
N PRO A 43 -8.18 -12.16 37.03
CA PRO A 43 -6.95 -11.91 36.32
C PRO A 43 -6.95 -10.45 35.82
N ILE A 44 -5.76 -9.85 35.75
CA ILE A 44 -5.58 -8.53 35.11
C ILE A 44 -6.00 -8.69 33.64
N LEU A 45 -6.75 -7.71 33.14
CA LEU A 45 -7.15 -7.70 31.75
C LEU A 45 -5.92 -7.84 30.83
N ASN A 46 -5.92 -8.88 30.02
CA ASN A 46 -4.90 -9.13 29.01
C ASN A 46 -5.41 -8.66 27.65
N ASP A 47 -5.20 -7.40 27.32
CA ASP A 47 -5.58 -6.78 26.05
C ASP A 47 -4.88 -7.41 24.85
N ARG A 48 -3.64 -7.92 25.03
CA ARG A 48 -2.89 -8.61 23.97
C ARG A 48 -3.52 -9.94 23.55
N ALA A 49 -4.38 -10.53 24.36
CA ALA A 49 -5.09 -11.75 24.02
C ALA A 49 -6.41 -11.48 23.29
N MET A 50 -6.86 -10.23 23.27
CA MET A 50 -8.03 -9.80 22.51
C MET A 50 -7.72 -9.86 21.02
N PHE A 51 -8.64 -10.46 20.24
CA PHE A 51 -8.44 -10.57 18.80
C PHE A 51 -9.76 -10.83 18.08
N ALA A 52 -9.93 -10.17 16.97
CA ALA A 52 -10.82 -10.47 15.86
C ALA A 52 -10.26 -9.86 14.60
N ASP A 53 -10.61 -10.42 13.48
CA ASP A 53 -10.31 -9.87 12.15
C ASP A 53 -11.52 -10.05 11.22
N ALA A 54 -11.31 -9.96 9.93
CA ALA A 54 -12.36 -10.13 8.94
C ALA A 54 -12.33 -11.49 8.24
N THR A 55 -11.54 -12.45 8.73
CA THR A 55 -11.47 -13.81 8.18
C THR A 55 -12.71 -14.62 8.55
N GLU A 56 -12.95 -15.71 7.82
CA GLU A 56 -14.07 -16.63 8.04
C GLU A 56 -14.15 -17.17 9.49
N GLU A 57 -13.00 -17.28 10.18
CA GLU A 57 -12.96 -17.68 11.58
C GLU A 57 -13.67 -16.67 12.51
N TYR A 58 -13.55 -15.38 12.20
CA TYR A 58 -14.08 -14.30 13.04
C TYR A 58 -15.28 -13.56 12.45
N ARG A 59 -15.54 -13.72 11.15
CA ARG A 59 -16.72 -13.18 10.46
C ARG A 59 -17.23 -14.19 9.44
N SER A 60 -18.38 -14.80 9.70
CA SER A 60 -18.97 -15.79 8.81
C SER A 60 -20.40 -15.38 8.41
N PRO A 61 -20.72 -15.31 7.10
CA PRO A 61 -19.81 -15.46 5.97
C PRO A 61 -18.74 -14.33 5.91
N GLU A 62 -17.58 -14.63 5.32
CA GLU A 62 -16.49 -13.64 5.19
C GLU A 62 -16.89 -12.46 4.29
N GLU A 63 -17.62 -12.74 3.22
CA GLU A 63 -18.12 -11.77 2.24
C GLU A 63 -19.64 -11.86 2.11
N PRO A 64 -20.41 -11.33 3.09
CA PRO A 64 -21.86 -11.50 3.13
C PRO A 64 -22.60 -10.59 2.14
N ASP A 65 -23.75 -11.06 1.69
CA ASP A 65 -24.73 -10.28 0.95
C ASP A 65 -25.73 -9.58 1.89
N ALA A 66 -26.45 -8.61 1.39
CA ALA A 66 -27.56 -8.00 2.13
C ALA A 66 -28.64 -9.03 2.45
N GLY A 67 -29.11 -9.05 3.69
CA GLY A 67 -30.07 -10.06 4.20
C GLY A 67 -29.39 -11.30 4.79
N ASP A 68 -28.08 -11.46 4.62
CA ASP A 68 -27.38 -12.58 5.25
C ASP A 68 -27.34 -12.44 6.78
N LYS A 69 -27.38 -13.57 7.43
CA LYS A 69 -27.14 -13.68 8.86
C LYS A 69 -25.62 -13.78 9.10
N VAL A 70 -25.05 -12.71 9.65
CA VAL A 70 -23.61 -12.63 9.91
C VAL A 70 -23.30 -13.00 11.35
N THR A 71 -22.38 -13.93 11.53
CA THR A 71 -21.81 -14.30 12.83
C THR A 71 -20.47 -13.58 13.01
N LEU A 72 -20.36 -12.76 14.05
CA LEU A 72 -19.09 -12.14 14.45
C LEU A 72 -18.56 -12.87 15.70
N ARG A 73 -17.26 -13.15 15.69
CA ARG A 73 -16.54 -13.78 16.81
C ARG A 73 -15.50 -12.86 17.39
N PHE A 74 -15.23 -13.05 18.67
CA PHE A 74 -14.20 -12.29 19.40
C PHE A 74 -13.48 -13.20 20.38
N ARG A 75 -12.16 -13.10 20.45
CA ARG A 75 -11.31 -13.87 21.35
C ARG A 75 -10.80 -13.02 22.50
N THR A 76 -10.75 -13.59 23.70
CA THR A 76 -10.12 -12.99 24.89
C THR A 76 -9.23 -14.02 25.58
N ALA A 77 -8.40 -13.59 26.54
CA ALA A 77 -7.78 -14.55 27.43
C ALA A 77 -8.86 -15.28 28.26
N LYS A 78 -8.57 -16.52 28.61
CA LYS A 78 -9.48 -17.39 29.36
C LYS A 78 -9.86 -16.76 30.71
N TYR A 79 -11.17 -16.70 31.02
CA TYR A 79 -11.73 -16.12 32.25
C TYR A 79 -11.33 -14.67 32.52
N ASN A 80 -11.04 -13.89 31.47
CA ASN A 80 -10.42 -12.58 31.61
C ASN A 80 -11.38 -11.40 31.52
N VAL A 81 -12.59 -11.61 30.99
CA VAL A 81 -13.62 -10.58 30.82
C VAL A 81 -14.94 -10.99 31.47
N ASP A 82 -15.73 -10.00 31.91
CA ASP A 82 -17.07 -10.22 32.49
C ASP A 82 -18.12 -10.32 31.40
N SER A 83 -18.05 -9.48 30.38
CA SER A 83 -18.94 -9.49 29.23
C SER A 83 -18.23 -8.97 27.98
N VAL A 84 -18.75 -9.39 26.83
CA VAL A 84 -18.37 -8.90 25.53
C VAL A 84 -19.62 -8.53 24.75
N GLU A 85 -19.59 -7.42 24.05
CA GLU A 85 -20.59 -7.04 23.06
C GLU A 85 -19.92 -6.61 21.76
N VAL A 86 -20.61 -6.78 20.66
CA VAL A 86 -20.27 -6.14 19.39
C VAL A 86 -21.27 -5.01 19.11
N VAL A 87 -20.77 -3.86 18.73
CA VAL A 87 -21.61 -2.71 18.37
C VAL A 87 -21.57 -2.57 16.86
N VAL A 88 -22.73 -2.73 16.23
CA VAL A 88 -22.93 -2.69 14.78
C VAL A 88 -23.78 -1.47 14.44
N ASN A 89 -23.25 -0.53 13.70
CA ASN A 89 -23.90 0.75 13.36
C ASN A 89 -24.54 1.44 14.60
N GLY A 90 -23.86 1.38 15.75
CA GLY A 90 -24.34 1.97 17.00
C GLY A 90 -25.31 1.11 17.81
N VAL A 91 -25.71 -0.06 17.33
CA VAL A 91 -26.56 -1.02 18.06
C VAL A 91 -25.70 -2.10 18.70
N ALA A 92 -25.82 -2.26 20.02
CA ALA A 92 -25.05 -3.25 20.77
C ALA A 92 -25.73 -4.63 20.77
N TYR A 93 -24.96 -5.65 20.45
CA TYR A 93 -25.34 -7.06 20.51
C TYR A 93 -24.46 -7.78 21.53
N GLY A 94 -25.09 -8.29 22.62
CA GLY A 94 -24.38 -9.07 23.63
C GLY A 94 -23.85 -10.39 23.05
N MET A 95 -22.56 -10.64 23.22
CA MET A 95 -21.91 -11.85 22.71
C MET A 95 -21.95 -13.00 23.73
N LYS A 96 -22.27 -14.19 23.27
CA LYS A 96 -22.25 -15.39 24.10
C LYS A 96 -20.93 -16.13 23.97
N LYS A 97 -20.39 -16.62 25.07
CA LYS A 97 -19.24 -17.52 25.04
C LYS A 97 -19.63 -18.81 24.34
N VAL A 98 -18.97 -19.14 23.24
CA VAL A 98 -19.30 -20.30 22.39
C VAL A 98 -18.28 -21.43 22.54
N THR A 99 -17.02 -21.10 22.84
CA THR A 99 -16.00 -22.12 23.08
C THR A 99 -14.88 -21.59 23.99
N THR A 100 -14.12 -22.51 24.56
CA THR A 100 -12.99 -22.24 25.43
C THR A 100 -11.92 -23.28 25.14
N ASN A 101 -10.67 -22.86 25.02
CA ASN A 101 -9.53 -23.78 24.98
C ASN A 101 -8.64 -23.62 26.23
N SER A 102 -7.40 -24.10 26.18
CA SER A 102 -6.46 -23.98 27.29
C SER A 102 -6.10 -22.56 27.67
N VAL A 103 -6.15 -21.61 26.69
CA VAL A 103 -5.62 -20.24 26.80
C VAL A 103 -6.67 -19.17 26.58
N PHE A 104 -7.66 -19.42 25.73
CA PHE A 104 -8.60 -18.40 25.25
C PHE A 104 -10.07 -18.77 25.47
N ASP A 105 -10.90 -17.75 25.64
CA ASP A 105 -12.36 -17.80 25.53
C ASP A 105 -12.77 -17.13 24.20
N TYR A 106 -13.74 -17.74 23.49
CA TYR A 106 -14.31 -17.23 22.25
C TYR A 106 -15.78 -16.90 22.45
N TYR A 107 -16.15 -15.72 21.97
CA TYR A 107 -17.51 -15.19 22.04
C TYR A 107 -18.07 -15.02 20.63
N ALA A 108 -19.39 -15.14 20.47
CA ALA A 108 -20.08 -14.91 19.21
C ALA A 108 -21.40 -14.17 19.41
N ALA A 109 -21.75 -13.38 18.40
CA ALA A 109 -23.07 -12.80 18.22
C ALA A 109 -23.46 -12.87 16.74
N GLU A 110 -24.77 -12.88 16.48
CA GLU A 110 -25.33 -12.91 15.14
C GLU A 110 -26.24 -11.72 14.94
N PHE A 111 -26.27 -11.19 13.73
CA PHE A 111 -27.20 -10.15 13.30
C PHE A 111 -27.51 -10.31 11.81
N GLU A 112 -28.61 -9.73 11.36
CA GLU A 112 -28.98 -9.68 9.95
C GLU A 112 -28.36 -8.45 9.30
N LEU A 113 -27.64 -8.65 8.19
CA LEU A 113 -26.92 -7.58 7.50
C LEU A 113 -27.87 -6.76 6.61
N GLY A 114 -27.91 -5.45 6.84
CA GLY A 114 -28.65 -4.52 5.98
C GLY A 114 -27.97 -4.32 4.61
N ALA A 115 -28.64 -3.56 3.72
CA ALA A 115 -28.11 -3.25 2.38
C ALA A 115 -27.02 -2.17 2.35
N GLN A 116 -26.82 -1.46 3.47
CA GLN A 116 -25.85 -0.35 3.54
C GLN A 116 -24.53 -0.81 4.14
N ARG A 117 -23.45 -0.07 3.80
CA ARG A 117 -22.16 -0.21 4.46
C ARG A 117 -22.34 -0.25 5.97
N THR A 118 -21.80 -1.27 6.60
CA THR A 118 -21.94 -1.56 8.03
C THR A 118 -20.59 -1.45 8.71
N GLU A 119 -20.55 -0.68 9.80
CA GLU A 119 -19.37 -0.54 10.65
C GLU A 119 -19.59 -1.25 11.98
N TYR A 120 -18.55 -1.90 12.50
CA TYR A 120 -18.63 -2.55 13.82
C TYR A 120 -17.30 -2.50 14.58
N TYR A 121 -17.43 -2.62 15.89
CA TYR A 121 -16.32 -2.78 16.82
C TYR A 121 -16.77 -3.65 17.99
N PHE A 122 -15.82 -4.17 18.75
CA PHE A 122 -16.10 -4.94 19.96
C PHE A 122 -15.85 -4.10 21.20
N HIS A 123 -16.61 -4.39 22.25
CA HIS A 123 -16.45 -3.79 23.57
C HIS A 123 -16.47 -4.89 24.63
N ALA A 124 -15.36 -5.01 25.36
CA ALA A 124 -15.20 -5.98 26.45
C ALA A 124 -15.13 -5.27 27.79
N VAL A 125 -15.80 -5.81 28.78
CA VAL A 125 -15.91 -5.20 30.11
C VAL A 125 -15.33 -6.12 31.19
N VAL A 126 -14.54 -5.53 32.07
CA VAL A 126 -14.01 -6.16 33.29
C VAL A 126 -14.24 -5.20 34.47
N GLY A 127 -15.11 -5.59 35.41
CA GLY A 127 -15.49 -4.71 36.51
C GLY A 127 -16.10 -3.41 36.00
N ARG A 128 -15.39 -2.30 36.17
CA ARG A 128 -15.80 -0.96 35.68
C ARG A 128 -14.95 -0.50 34.48
N THR A 129 -14.06 -1.34 33.98
CA THR A 129 -13.17 -0.97 32.87
C THR A 129 -13.74 -1.54 31.59
N GLY A 130 -14.06 -0.67 30.63
CA GLY A 130 -14.35 -1.05 29.24
C GLY A 130 -13.09 -0.92 28.39
N ILE A 131 -12.95 -1.85 27.44
CA ILE A 131 -11.91 -1.84 26.39
C ILE A 131 -12.62 -2.02 25.07
N TYR A 132 -12.34 -1.10 24.15
CA TYR A 132 -12.79 -1.18 22.76
C TYR A 132 -11.76 -1.91 21.91
N TYR A 133 -12.22 -2.65 20.93
CA TYR A 133 -11.37 -3.36 19.98
C TYR A 133 -11.88 -3.14 18.56
N ASN A 134 -11.02 -2.70 17.68
CA ASN A 134 -11.24 -2.55 16.23
C ASN A 134 -9.96 -2.90 15.46
N GLN A 135 -9.84 -2.54 14.19
CA GLN A 135 -8.67 -2.84 13.36
C GLN A 135 -7.34 -2.29 13.93
N ALA A 136 -7.38 -1.24 14.73
CA ALA A 136 -6.20 -0.70 15.41
C ALA A 136 -5.78 -1.52 16.63
N GLY A 137 -6.64 -2.45 17.13
CA GLY A 137 -6.40 -3.25 18.32
C GLY A 137 -7.25 -2.85 19.52
N ALA A 138 -6.74 -3.09 20.74
CA ALA A 138 -7.43 -2.88 22.00
C ALA A 138 -7.07 -1.54 22.65
N TYR A 139 -8.05 -0.68 22.90
CA TYR A 139 -7.86 0.66 23.48
C TYR A 139 -8.96 1.00 24.49
N ARG A 140 -8.65 1.93 25.41
CA ARG A 140 -9.64 2.46 26.37
C ARG A 140 -10.60 3.47 25.74
N GLU A 141 -10.19 4.12 24.68
CA GLU A 141 -10.97 5.08 23.91
C GLU A 141 -11.14 4.58 22.48
N LEU A 142 -12.36 4.65 21.99
CA LEU A 142 -12.68 4.23 20.62
C LEU A 142 -12.24 5.31 19.63
N ASN A 143 -11.43 4.92 18.64
CA ASN A 143 -11.24 5.71 17.43
C ASN A 143 -12.05 5.06 16.28
N PRO A 144 -13.19 5.65 15.88
CA PRO A 144 -14.09 5.06 14.88
C PRO A 144 -13.47 4.91 13.50
N THR A 145 -12.42 5.66 13.18
CA THR A 145 -11.72 5.57 11.88
C THR A 145 -11.22 4.16 11.58
N TYR A 146 -10.96 3.39 12.63
CA TYR A 146 -10.46 2.01 12.51
C TYR A 146 -11.53 0.95 12.76
N ASN A 147 -12.82 1.30 12.73
CA ASN A 147 -13.87 0.30 12.85
C ASN A 147 -13.76 -0.74 11.72
N PHE A 148 -14.12 -1.98 12.02
CA PHE A 148 -14.30 -3.00 10.98
C PHE A 148 -15.46 -2.59 10.08
N VAL A 149 -15.35 -2.96 8.80
CA VAL A 149 -16.34 -2.61 7.77
C VAL A 149 -16.82 -3.87 7.06
N ILE A 150 -18.12 -3.93 6.81
CA ILE A 150 -18.75 -4.87 5.89
C ILE A 150 -19.40 -4.05 4.78
N ASN A 151 -19.04 -4.33 3.54
CA ASN A 151 -19.72 -3.81 2.36
C ASN A 151 -20.57 -4.96 1.79
N PRO A 152 -21.91 -4.94 2.00
CA PRO A 152 -22.78 -6.02 1.53
C PRO A 152 -22.66 -6.22 0.02
N GLY A 153 -22.54 -7.46 -0.42
CA GLY A 153 -22.40 -7.81 -1.84
C GLY A 153 -21.00 -7.62 -2.41
N PHE A 154 -20.03 -7.12 -1.64
CA PHE A 154 -18.64 -7.11 -2.09
C PHE A 154 -18.09 -8.53 -2.11
N LYS A 155 -17.50 -8.92 -3.24
CA LYS A 155 -16.84 -10.22 -3.42
C LYS A 155 -15.43 -10.01 -3.94
N THR A 156 -14.46 -10.59 -3.26
CA THR A 156 -13.11 -10.73 -3.82
C THR A 156 -13.19 -11.65 -5.04
N PRO A 157 -12.61 -11.27 -6.18
CA PRO A 157 -12.57 -12.15 -7.35
C PRO A 157 -11.98 -13.53 -7.00
N ASP A 158 -12.59 -14.60 -7.48
CA ASP A 158 -12.20 -15.97 -7.10
C ASP A 158 -10.73 -16.27 -7.43
N TRP A 159 -10.22 -15.71 -8.54
CA TRP A 159 -8.81 -15.87 -8.90
C TRP A 159 -7.83 -15.29 -7.86
N ALA A 160 -8.24 -14.27 -7.11
CA ALA A 160 -7.38 -13.61 -6.12
C ALA A 160 -7.33 -14.36 -4.78
N LYS A 161 -8.30 -15.25 -4.52
CA LYS A 161 -8.37 -16.03 -3.28
C LYS A 161 -7.32 -17.15 -3.29
N GLY A 162 -6.26 -16.97 -2.49
CA GLY A 162 -5.13 -17.90 -2.44
C GLY A 162 -4.14 -17.77 -3.60
N ALA A 163 -4.22 -16.69 -4.39
CA ALA A 163 -3.36 -16.46 -5.53
C ALA A 163 -1.88 -16.37 -5.15
N VAL A 164 -1.03 -16.95 -5.96
CA VAL A 164 0.42 -16.80 -5.90
C VAL A 164 0.82 -15.65 -6.83
N ILE A 165 1.29 -14.55 -6.25
CA ILE A 165 1.69 -13.36 -6.99
C ILE A 165 3.21 -13.27 -7.02
N TYR A 166 3.78 -13.12 -8.22
CA TYR A 166 5.22 -12.94 -8.42
C TYR A 166 5.51 -11.48 -8.76
N GLN A 167 6.24 -10.79 -7.87
CA GLN A 167 6.65 -9.42 -8.11
C GLN A 167 7.91 -9.36 -8.97
N ILE A 168 7.89 -8.54 -10.03
CA ILE A 168 9.02 -8.34 -10.93
C ILE A 168 9.52 -6.89 -10.83
N TYR A 169 10.79 -6.74 -10.43
CA TYR A 169 11.59 -5.55 -10.63
C TYR A 169 12.28 -5.69 -11.99
N VAL A 170 11.77 -5.05 -13.03
CA VAL A 170 12.08 -5.34 -14.43
C VAL A 170 13.55 -5.20 -14.75
N ASP A 171 14.19 -4.08 -14.36
CA ASP A 171 15.64 -3.85 -14.56
C ASP A 171 16.51 -4.99 -14.02
N ARG A 172 16.03 -5.72 -13.02
CA ARG A 172 16.76 -6.78 -12.31
C ARG A 172 16.24 -8.18 -12.60
N PHE A 173 15.41 -8.36 -13.62
CA PHE A 173 14.82 -9.67 -13.92
C PHE A 173 15.56 -10.39 -15.04
N ARG A 174 15.59 -9.83 -16.25
CA ARG A 174 16.31 -10.36 -17.41
C ARG A 174 16.39 -9.30 -18.51
N ASN A 175 17.58 -9.12 -19.09
CA ASN A 175 17.78 -8.37 -20.32
C ASN A 175 17.44 -9.29 -21.52
N GLY A 176 16.41 -8.95 -22.26
CA GLY A 176 15.94 -9.66 -23.47
C GLY A 176 16.31 -8.95 -24.77
N ASP A 177 16.36 -7.60 -24.73
CA ASP A 177 16.71 -6.76 -25.88
C ASP A 177 17.74 -5.69 -25.50
N LYS A 178 18.99 -5.91 -25.83
CA LYS A 178 20.09 -4.97 -25.51
C LYS A 178 20.02 -3.65 -26.29
N THR A 179 19.16 -3.52 -27.28
CA THR A 179 19.04 -2.30 -28.08
C THR A 179 18.29 -1.19 -27.34
N ASN A 180 17.53 -1.55 -26.33
CA ASN A 180 16.80 -0.61 -25.47
C ASN A 180 17.52 -0.25 -24.16
N ASP A 181 18.68 -0.86 -23.88
CA ASP A 181 19.46 -0.60 -22.67
C ASP A 181 19.76 0.89 -22.47
N VAL A 182 19.64 1.35 -21.22
CA VAL A 182 20.24 2.62 -20.79
C VAL A 182 21.76 2.51 -20.95
N VAL A 183 22.36 3.44 -21.66
CA VAL A 183 23.80 3.45 -21.88
C VAL A 183 24.52 4.40 -20.93
N ASP A 184 25.83 4.22 -20.76
CA ASP A 184 26.62 5.11 -19.92
C ASP A 184 26.49 6.57 -20.35
N ASN A 185 26.30 7.46 -19.35
CA ASN A 185 26.16 8.90 -19.54
C ASN A 185 24.99 9.31 -20.46
N GLU A 186 23.96 8.50 -20.58
CA GLU A 186 22.81 8.84 -21.41
C GLU A 186 22.10 10.11 -20.89
N TYR A 187 22.02 10.24 -19.57
CA TYR A 187 21.52 11.42 -18.84
C TYR A 187 22.12 11.50 -17.45
N VAL A 188 21.82 12.61 -16.75
CA VAL A 188 22.18 12.84 -15.34
C VAL A 188 20.95 12.61 -14.46
N TYR A 189 21.08 11.80 -13.43
CA TYR A 189 20.05 11.60 -12.43
C TYR A 189 20.62 11.77 -11.01
N ILE A 190 19.99 12.61 -10.20
CA ILE A 190 20.47 12.99 -8.85
C ILE A 190 21.96 13.45 -8.91
N GLY A 191 22.23 14.40 -9.82
CA GLY A 191 23.52 15.09 -9.92
C GLY A 191 24.69 14.30 -10.50
N GLU A 192 24.50 13.05 -10.90
CA GLU A 192 25.52 12.18 -11.49
C GLU A 192 25.00 11.49 -12.75
N PRO A 193 25.85 11.16 -13.74
CA PRO A 193 25.45 10.37 -14.89
C PRO A 193 24.95 8.96 -14.51
N VAL A 194 24.11 8.41 -15.38
CA VAL A 194 23.66 7.01 -15.30
C VAL A 194 24.70 6.06 -15.85
N HIS A 195 24.67 4.81 -15.40
CA HIS A 195 25.61 3.77 -15.81
C HIS A 195 24.91 2.47 -16.21
N HIS A 196 25.40 1.85 -17.27
CA HIS A 196 25.07 0.48 -17.61
C HIS A 196 25.96 -0.50 -16.85
N ILE A 197 25.37 -1.58 -16.31
CA ILE A 197 26.11 -2.61 -15.57
C ILE A 197 26.23 -3.85 -16.44
N ASP A 198 27.43 -4.10 -16.96
CA ASP A 198 27.73 -5.23 -17.85
C ASP A 198 27.64 -6.60 -17.17
N LYS A 199 27.95 -6.64 -15.88
CA LYS A 199 27.98 -7.89 -15.10
C LYS A 199 26.71 -8.04 -14.29
N TRP A 200 25.86 -8.98 -14.68
CA TRP A 200 24.60 -9.25 -14.02
C TRP A 200 24.71 -9.59 -12.53
N ASP A 201 25.81 -10.19 -12.11
CA ASP A 201 26.12 -10.60 -10.73
C ASP A 201 26.93 -9.55 -9.93
N GLU A 202 27.08 -8.35 -10.45
CA GLU A 202 27.72 -7.25 -9.73
C GLU A 202 26.84 -6.80 -8.55
N TYR A 203 27.50 -6.54 -7.39
CA TYR A 203 26.76 -6.07 -6.21
C TYR A 203 26.22 -4.64 -6.43
N PRO A 204 24.98 -4.36 -5.99
CA PRO A 204 24.41 -3.03 -6.05
C PRO A 204 25.28 -1.98 -5.33
N ALA A 205 25.42 -0.80 -5.93
CA ALA A 205 26.11 0.33 -5.29
C ALA A 205 25.27 0.95 -4.16
N ALA A 206 25.91 1.75 -3.31
CA ALA A 206 25.22 2.43 -2.20
C ALA A 206 24.11 3.41 -2.68
N MET A 207 24.29 4.06 -3.85
CA MET A 207 23.29 4.87 -4.54
C MET A 207 22.97 4.21 -5.88
N ASP A 208 22.25 3.12 -5.83
CA ASP A 208 22.06 2.20 -6.93
C ASP A 208 21.01 2.65 -7.97
N VAL A 209 20.24 3.69 -7.69
CA VAL A 209 19.12 4.17 -8.53
C VAL A 209 19.50 4.59 -9.96
N ARG A 210 20.79 4.77 -10.21
CA ARG A 210 21.39 5.20 -11.50
C ARG A 210 22.07 4.06 -12.26
N ASN A 211 22.16 2.87 -11.67
CA ASN A 211 22.85 1.74 -12.25
C ASN A 211 21.83 0.79 -12.88
N PHE A 212 21.91 0.60 -14.19
CA PHE A 212 20.96 -0.16 -14.96
C PHE A 212 21.55 -1.51 -15.39
N TYR A 213 20.84 -2.58 -15.12
CA TYR A 213 21.22 -3.94 -15.52
C TYR A 213 20.55 -4.35 -16.84
N GLY A 214 19.70 -3.50 -17.40
CA GLY A 214 19.09 -3.69 -18.70
C GLY A 214 17.98 -4.73 -18.74
N GLY A 215 17.42 -5.14 -17.60
CA GLY A 215 16.22 -5.97 -17.61
C GLY A 215 15.04 -5.22 -18.25
N ASP A 216 14.25 -5.92 -19.07
CA ASP A 216 13.20 -5.37 -19.92
C ASP A 216 11.98 -6.29 -20.07
N LEU A 217 10.94 -5.81 -20.76
CA LEU A 217 9.72 -6.58 -20.99
C LEU A 217 9.93 -7.75 -21.98
N GLN A 218 10.92 -7.66 -22.87
CA GLN A 218 11.30 -8.80 -23.72
C GLN A 218 11.87 -9.93 -22.85
N GLY A 219 12.70 -9.59 -21.87
CA GLY A 219 13.23 -10.54 -20.90
C GLY A 219 12.13 -11.21 -20.06
N VAL A 220 11.08 -10.47 -19.71
CA VAL A 220 9.90 -11.06 -19.04
C VAL A 220 9.19 -12.02 -19.99
N LEU A 221 8.98 -11.64 -21.26
CA LEU A 221 8.37 -12.48 -22.26
C LEU A 221 9.16 -13.78 -22.48
N ASP A 222 10.49 -13.70 -22.56
CA ASP A 222 11.39 -14.85 -22.68
C ASP A 222 11.30 -15.82 -21.49
N LYS A 223 10.81 -15.35 -20.34
CA LYS A 223 10.68 -16.11 -19.10
C LYS A 223 9.26 -16.54 -18.79
N MET A 224 8.30 -16.35 -19.69
CA MET A 224 6.89 -16.72 -19.43
C MET A 224 6.73 -18.22 -19.15
N ASP A 225 7.45 -19.11 -19.84
CA ASP A 225 7.40 -20.56 -19.54
C ASP A 225 7.92 -20.89 -18.14
N TYR A 226 8.96 -20.16 -17.69
CA TYR A 226 9.47 -20.28 -16.32
C TYR A 226 8.43 -19.81 -15.31
N LEU A 227 7.83 -18.64 -15.52
CA LEU A 227 6.81 -18.08 -14.64
C LEU A 227 5.58 -18.98 -14.54
N GLU A 228 5.10 -19.51 -15.66
CA GLU A 228 4.02 -20.49 -15.71
C GLU A 228 4.38 -21.77 -14.95
N SER A 229 5.62 -22.27 -15.10
CA SER A 229 6.10 -23.47 -14.40
C SER A 229 6.15 -23.32 -12.86
N LEU A 230 6.24 -22.09 -12.35
CA LEU A 230 6.15 -21.79 -10.92
C LEU A 230 4.71 -21.88 -10.38
N GLY A 231 3.70 -21.96 -11.25
CA GLY A 231 2.29 -22.00 -10.83
C GLY A 231 1.78 -20.69 -10.27
N ILE A 232 2.28 -19.56 -10.79
CA ILE A 232 1.82 -18.24 -10.36
C ILE A 232 0.48 -17.88 -11.00
N ASP A 233 -0.36 -17.14 -10.27
CA ASP A 233 -1.66 -16.66 -10.75
C ASP A 233 -1.56 -15.23 -11.30
N ALA A 234 -0.60 -14.45 -10.83
CA ALA A 234 -0.41 -13.07 -11.26
C ALA A 234 1.06 -12.62 -11.23
N ILE A 235 1.40 -11.73 -12.16
CA ILE A 235 2.63 -10.94 -12.12
C ILE A 235 2.28 -9.55 -11.58
N TYR A 236 3.00 -9.08 -10.56
CA TYR A 236 2.98 -7.70 -10.09
C TYR A 236 4.25 -7.01 -10.60
N PHE A 237 4.10 -6.06 -11.51
CA PHE A 237 5.23 -5.26 -11.95
C PHE A 237 5.49 -4.08 -11.01
N ASN A 238 6.75 -3.86 -10.62
CA ASN A 238 7.18 -2.52 -10.21
C ASN A 238 6.84 -1.54 -11.33
N PRO A 239 6.81 -0.22 -11.07
CA PRO A 239 6.38 0.74 -12.09
C PRO A 239 7.06 0.54 -13.45
N LEU A 240 6.28 0.65 -14.53
CA LEU A 240 6.74 0.43 -15.91
C LEU A 240 6.80 1.71 -16.73
N PHE A 241 6.21 2.79 -16.23
CA PHE A 241 6.07 4.04 -16.95
C PHE A 241 7.42 4.74 -17.18
N VAL A 242 7.49 5.61 -18.17
CA VAL A 242 8.71 6.42 -18.43
C VAL A 242 9.19 7.04 -17.14
N SER A 243 10.47 6.81 -16.79
CA SER A 243 11.04 7.23 -15.52
C SER A 243 12.57 7.16 -15.53
N PRO A 244 13.29 8.14 -14.94
CA PRO A 244 14.73 8.21 -15.02
C PRO A 244 15.48 7.24 -14.09
N SER A 245 14.84 6.67 -13.08
CA SER A 245 15.48 5.69 -12.20
C SER A 245 15.32 4.26 -12.71
N ASN A 246 16.17 3.36 -12.25
CA ASN A 246 16.04 1.93 -12.52
C ASN A 246 14.79 1.31 -11.87
N HIS A 247 14.34 1.84 -10.72
CA HIS A 247 13.16 1.37 -9.99
C HIS A 247 11.83 1.96 -10.47
N LYS A 248 11.86 3.04 -11.26
CA LYS A 248 10.73 3.68 -11.92
C LYS A 248 9.63 4.25 -10.99
N TYR A 249 9.90 4.46 -9.68
CA TYR A 249 8.93 5.11 -8.76
C TYR A 249 8.87 6.63 -8.90
N ASP A 250 9.68 7.24 -9.74
CA ASP A 250 9.74 8.67 -10.05
C ASP A 250 9.23 8.95 -11.46
N ILE A 251 7.92 8.70 -11.64
CA ILE A 251 7.25 8.70 -12.95
C ILE A 251 7.46 10.02 -13.71
N GLN A 252 7.96 9.89 -14.94
CA GLN A 252 8.16 10.99 -15.87
C GLN A 252 6.94 11.17 -16.79
N ASP A 253 6.35 10.07 -17.29
CA ASP A 253 5.15 10.09 -18.10
C ASP A 253 4.27 8.89 -17.80
N TYR A 254 3.06 9.12 -17.29
CA TYR A 254 2.09 8.09 -16.94
C TYR A 254 1.35 7.49 -18.16
N ASP A 255 1.44 8.14 -19.32
CA ASP A 255 0.73 7.72 -20.52
C ASP A 255 1.44 6.60 -21.29
N TYR A 256 2.73 6.37 -20.99
CA TYR A 256 3.56 5.48 -21.79
C TYR A 256 4.44 4.57 -20.93
N ILE A 257 4.59 3.34 -21.40
CA ILE A 257 5.62 2.41 -20.93
C ILE A 257 6.99 2.97 -21.33
N ASP A 258 7.96 2.84 -20.44
CA ASP A 258 9.32 3.32 -20.69
C ASP A 258 9.95 2.61 -21.89
N PRO A 259 10.44 3.32 -22.91
CA PRO A 259 11.09 2.71 -24.06
C PRO A 259 12.31 1.85 -23.71
N HIS A 260 13.00 2.12 -22.60
CA HIS A 260 14.10 1.30 -22.11
C HIS A 260 13.61 -0.04 -21.51
N PHE A 261 12.32 -0.17 -21.21
CA PHE A 261 11.70 -1.45 -20.90
C PHE A 261 10.94 -2.04 -22.09
N GLY A 262 10.52 -1.19 -23.04
CA GLY A 262 9.75 -1.52 -24.22
C GLY A 262 10.58 -1.61 -25.49
N VAL A 263 10.26 -0.77 -26.46
CA VAL A 263 10.85 -0.77 -27.80
C VAL A 263 11.33 0.62 -28.19
N ILE A 264 12.58 0.73 -28.63
CA ILE A 264 13.15 1.94 -29.24
C ILE A 264 13.21 1.72 -30.75
N VAL A 265 12.26 2.29 -31.49
CA VAL A 265 12.23 2.23 -32.98
C VAL A 265 13.04 3.34 -33.63
N ASN A 266 13.12 4.50 -33.00
CA ASN A 266 13.88 5.66 -33.41
C ASN A 266 14.94 5.98 -32.37
N ASP A 267 16.15 5.43 -32.55
CA ASP A 267 17.30 5.78 -31.72
C ASP A 267 18.10 6.93 -32.36
N GLY A 268 18.85 7.66 -31.55
CA GLY A 268 19.69 8.77 -32.04
C GLY A 268 20.14 9.70 -30.93
N GLY A 269 20.82 10.76 -31.31
CA GLY A 269 21.45 11.68 -30.36
C GLY A 269 22.72 11.11 -29.73
N GLU A 270 23.32 11.89 -28.83
CA GLU A 270 24.61 11.60 -28.22
C GLU A 270 24.48 11.47 -26.72
N SER A 271 25.29 10.60 -26.09
CA SER A 271 25.48 10.54 -24.66
C SER A 271 26.19 11.81 -24.14
N LEU A 272 25.95 12.13 -22.89
CA LEU A 272 26.60 13.26 -22.22
C LEU A 272 28.09 12.96 -21.94
N PRO A 273 28.93 13.98 -21.76
CA PRO A 273 30.27 13.81 -21.19
C PRO A 273 30.20 13.24 -19.76
N GLU A 274 31.22 12.47 -19.33
CA GLU A 274 31.31 11.89 -17.99
C GLU A 274 31.15 12.89 -16.83
N ASN A 275 31.52 14.13 -17.05
CA ASN A 275 31.44 15.19 -16.04
C ASN A 275 30.20 16.09 -16.19
N ALA A 276 29.20 15.66 -16.96
CA ALA A 276 27.94 16.38 -17.10
C ALA A 276 27.21 16.52 -15.77
N ARG A 277 26.53 17.64 -15.57
CA ARG A 277 25.74 17.95 -14.36
C ARG A 277 24.33 18.42 -14.69
N SER A 278 23.94 18.43 -15.96
CA SER A 278 22.60 18.80 -16.42
C SER A 278 22.20 17.98 -17.64
N ASN A 279 20.88 17.93 -17.88
CA ASN A 279 20.27 17.20 -18.99
C ASN A 279 20.02 18.07 -20.22
N GLU A 280 20.53 19.28 -20.26
CA GLU A 280 20.30 20.20 -21.38
C GLU A 280 20.67 19.59 -22.73
N ASN A 281 21.81 18.91 -22.78
CA ASN A 281 22.34 18.24 -23.96
C ASN A 281 22.18 16.73 -23.97
N ALA A 282 21.30 16.16 -23.15
CA ALA A 282 20.99 14.72 -23.11
C ALA A 282 20.14 14.32 -24.34
N THR A 283 20.71 14.56 -25.55
CA THR A 283 19.93 14.40 -26.79
C THR A 283 19.53 12.97 -27.08
N LYS A 284 20.34 11.98 -26.66
CA LYS A 284 19.98 10.56 -26.77
C LYS A 284 18.78 10.23 -25.92
N TYR A 285 18.82 10.56 -24.63
CA TYR A 285 17.71 10.34 -23.72
C TYR A 285 16.43 11.02 -24.18
N LYS A 286 16.51 12.33 -24.49
CA LYS A 286 15.39 13.10 -25.03
C LYS A 286 14.77 12.39 -26.24
N LYS A 287 15.58 11.99 -27.22
CA LYS A 287 15.10 11.28 -28.41
C LYS A 287 14.37 9.99 -28.07
N ARG A 288 14.90 9.20 -27.14
CA ARG A 288 14.33 7.91 -26.75
C ARG A 288 12.98 8.05 -26.02
N VAL A 289 12.84 9.05 -25.11
CA VAL A 289 11.68 9.17 -24.21
C VAL A 289 10.64 10.21 -24.62
N THR A 290 10.89 11.00 -25.71
CA THR A 290 9.93 11.98 -26.23
C THR A 290 9.47 11.70 -27.66
N ASP A 291 10.09 10.77 -28.36
CA ASP A 291 9.63 10.33 -29.69
C ASP A 291 8.39 9.46 -29.56
N TYR A 292 7.26 9.93 -30.10
CA TYR A 292 5.99 9.23 -30.02
C TYR A 292 6.01 7.82 -30.62
N ALA A 293 6.84 7.58 -31.66
CA ALA A 293 6.93 6.23 -32.21
C ALA A 293 7.56 5.24 -31.21
N ASN A 294 8.53 5.66 -30.41
CA ASN A 294 9.10 4.85 -29.33
C ASN A 294 8.07 4.58 -28.22
N LEU A 295 7.36 5.64 -27.84
CA LEU A 295 6.37 5.61 -26.77
C LEU A 295 5.18 4.67 -27.11
N GLU A 296 4.66 4.83 -28.34
CA GLU A 296 3.55 3.98 -28.84
C GLU A 296 3.98 2.53 -29.05
N ALA A 297 5.15 2.29 -29.64
CA ALA A 297 5.69 0.95 -29.82
C ALA A 297 5.89 0.22 -28.48
N SER A 298 6.29 0.95 -27.44
CA SER A 298 6.44 0.40 -26.09
C SER A 298 5.09 0.03 -25.46
N ASN A 299 4.07 0.88 -25.64
CA ASN A 299 2.70 0.57 -25.21
C ASN A 299 2.13 -0.66 -25.95
N GLU A 300 2.33 -0.75 -27.26
CA GLU A 300 1.91 -1.91 -28.06
C GLU A 300 2.64 -3.19 -27.62
N PHE A 301 3.92 -3.08 -27.29
CA PHE A 301 4.69 -4.21 -26.80
C PHE A 301 4.17 -4.73 -25.46
N PHE A 302 3.85 -3.79 -24.53
CA PHE A 302 3.23 -4.16 -23.26
C PHE A 302 1.87 -4.84 -23.44
N ALA A 303 1.04 -4.34 -24.37
CA ALA A 303 -0.24 -5.00 -24.69
C ALA A 303 -0.04 -6.46 -25.15
N LYS A 304 0.97 -6.73 -25.98
CA LYS A 304 1.33 -8.11 -26.41
C LYS A 304 1.79 -8.98 -25.22
N LEU A 305 2.54 -8.41 -24.29
CA LEU A 305 2.95 -9.10 -23.06
C LEU A 305 1.74 -9.48 -22.21
N VAL A 306 0.79 -8.54 -22.03
CA VAL A 306 -0.46 -8.78 -21.30
C VAL A 306 -1.28 -9.90 -21.97
N GLU A 307 -1.43 -9.86 -23.30
CA GLU A 307 -2.12 -10.91 -24.07
C GLU A 307 -1.47 -12.29 -23.84
N GLU A 308 -0.13 -12.37 -23.90
CA GLU A 308 0.61 -13.61 -23.66
C GLU A 308 0.47 -14.12 -22.22
N ALA A 309 0.48 -13.24 -21.23
CA ALA A 309 0.23 -13.59 -19.83
C ALA A 309 -1.20 -14.15 -19.65
N HIS A 310 -2.20 -13.46 -20.21
CA HIS A 310 -3.59 -13.88 -20.13
C HIS A 310 -3.84 -15.21 -20.85
N ARG A 311 -3.17 -15.48 -21.98
CA ARG A 311 -3.24 -16.77 -22.69
C ARG A 311 -2.80 -17.95 -21.80
N ARG A 312 -1.93 -17.67 -20.81
CA ARG A 312 -1.43 -18.61 -19.78
C ARG A 312 -2.23 -18.56 -18.49
N ASN A 313 -3.35 -17.85 -18.42
CA ASN A 313 -4.13 -17.57 -17.22
C ASN A 313 -3.37 -16.81 -16.12
N ILE A 314 -2.31 -16.10 -16.47
CA ILE A 314 -1.55 -15.25 -15.55
C ILE A 314 -2.10 -13.82 -15.64
N LYS A 315 -2.56 -13.27 -14.53
CA LYS A 315 -3.02 -11.89 -14.44
C LYS A 315 -1.83 -10.93 -14.39
N VAL A 316 -2.04 -9.69 -14.85
CA VAL A 316 -1.02 -8.63 -14.80
C VAL A 316 -1.49 -7.50 -13.90
N ILE A 317 -0.65 -7.11 -12.95
CA ILE A 317 -0.87 -5.99 -12.04
C ILE A 317 0.28 -5.01 -12.27
N ILE A 318 -0.06 -3.74 -12.54
CA ILE A 318 0.91 -2.65 -12.69
C ILE A 318 0.84 -1.71 -11.49
N ASP A 319 2.01 -1.22 -11.05
CA ASP A 319 2.11 -0.28 -9.94
C ASP A 319 1.72 1.13 -10.37
N GLY A 320 0.75 1.74 -9.67
CA GLY A 320 0.29 3.10 -9.89
C GLY A 320 0.84 4.06 -8.84
N VAL A 321 1.94 4.75 -9.13
CA VAL A 321 2.54 5.75 -8.22
C VAL A 321 1.83 7.07 -8.37
N PHE A 322 0.73 7.29 -7.64
CA PHE A 322 -0.14 8.45 -7.83
C PHE A 322 -0.03 9.54 -6.74
N ASN A 323 0.80 9.38 -5.71
CA ASN A 323 1.00 10.40 -4.67
C ASN A 323 2.05 11.46 -5.03
N HIS A 324 2.96 11.14 -5.92
CA HIS A 324 4.02 12.02 -6.44
C HIS A 324 4.39 11.59 -7.86
N CYS A 325 5.12 12.44 -8.57
CA CYS A 325 5.81 12.10 -9.80
C CYS A 325 7.33 12.29 -9.64
N GLY A 326 8.10 12.09 -10.71
CA GLY A 326 9.52 12.43 -10.73
C GLY A 326 9.78 13.89 -11.09
N SER A 327 10.98 14.41 -10.80
CA SER A 327 11.41 15.76 -11.24
C SER A 327 11.51 15.89 -12.77
N PHE A 328 11.66 14.78 -13.48
CA PHE A 328 11.66 14.70 -14.94
C PHE A 328 10.24 14.75 -15.55
N ASN A 329 9.19 14.64 -14.72
CA ASN A 329 7.82 14.52 -15.20
C ASN A 329 7.42 15.66 -16.14
N LYS A 330 6.77 15.33 -17.26
CA LYS A 330 6.37 16.27 -18.32
C LYS A 330 5.49 17.43 -17.83
N TRP A 331 4.75 17.25 -16.73
CA TRP A 331 3.92 18.34 -16.17
C TRP A 331 4.75 19.36 -15.39
N LEU A 332 5.88 18.94 -14.79
CA LEU A 332 6.80 19.84 -14.08
C LEU A 332 7.96 20.27 -14.98
N ASP A 333 8.61 19.32 -15.62
CA ASP A 333 9.78 19.44 -16.50
C ASP A 333 10.96 20.20 -15.85
N LYS A 334 11.29 19.84 -14.59
CA LYS A 334 12.43 20.42 -13.88
C LYS A 334 13.75 20.18 -14.61
N GLU A 335 13.90 19.00 -15.18
CA GLU A 335 15.13 18.59 -15.88
C GLU A 335 15.15 19.04 -17.36
N ARG A 336 14.12 19.77 -17.80
CA ARG A 336 14.02 20.37 -19.14
C ARG A 336 14.14 19.35 -20.28
N ILE A 337 13.53 18.17 -20.05
CA ILE A 337 13.53 17.09 -21.05
C ILE A 337 12.55 17.39 -22.18
N TYR A 338 11.39 17.95 -21.84
CA TYR A 338 10.30 18.24 -22.77
C TYR A 338 10.33 19.65 -23.35
N GLU A 339 11.10 20.56 -22.73
CA GLU A 339 11.21 21.94 -23.20
C GLU A 339 11.74 21.99 -24.63
N GLY A 340 10.90 22.52 -25.55
CA GLY A 340 11.19 22.58 -26.98
C GLY A 340 10.96 21.29 -27.76
N SER A 341 10.47 20.23 -27.14
CA SER A 341 10.04 19.01 -27.84
C SER A 341 8.68 19.20 -28.47
N GLU A 342 8.51 18.75 -29.72
CA GLU A 342 7.24 18.85 -30.44
C GLU A 342 6.14 18.01 -29.77
N GLY A 343 4.94 18.58 -29.64
CA GLY A 343 3.78 17.92 -29.07
C GLY A 343 3.69 17.93 -27.54
N PHE A 344 4.63 18.58 -26.85
CA PHE A 344 4.59 18.74 -25.39
C PHE A 344 4.39 20.20 -24.97
N ASP A 345 3.49 20.41 -24.01
CA ASP A 345 3.33 21.70 -23.36
C ASP A 345 4.52 21.99 -22.44
N LYS A 346 4.76 23.29 -22.16
CA LYS A 346 5.77 23.68 -21.18
C LYS A 346 5.38 23.19 -19.78
N GLY A 347 6.34 22.61 -19.07
CA GLY A 347 6.15 22.18 -17.69
C GLY A 347 5.96 23.34 -16.71
N ALA A 348 5.34 23.07 -15.58
CA ALA A 348 5.04 24.06 -14.54
C ALA A 348 6.30 24.65 -13.86
N TYR A 349 7.42 23.95 -13.90
CA TYR A 349 8.71 24.47 -13.44
C TYR A 349 9.22 25.57 -14.38
N VAL A 350 9.03 25.37 -15.69
CA VAL A 350 9.56 26.25 -16.75
C VAL A 350 8.74 27.54 -16.87
N ASP A 351 7.40 27.44 -16.79
CA ASP A 351 6.51 28.55 -17.09
C ASP A 351 5.33 28.59 -16.11
N LYS A 352 5.04 29.80 -15.58
CA LYS A 352 3.88 30.00 -14.69
C LYS A 352 2.54 29.76 -15.39
N GLU A 353 2.46 30.04 -16.68
CA GLU A 353 1.25 29.88 -17.50
C GLU A 353 1.10 28.42 -18.02
N SER A 354 1.92 27.49 -17.54
CA SER A 354 1.80 26.07 -17.88
C SER A 354 0.38 25.55 -17.59
N PRO A 355 -0.22 24.74 -18.49
CA PRO A 355 -1.50 24.10 -18.24
C PRO A 355 -1.48 23.12 -17.07
N PHE A 356 -0.30 22.82 -16.54
CA PHE A 356 -0.04 21.91 -15.41
C PHE A 356 0.33 22.65 -14.12
N HIS A 357 0.26 23.99 -14.11
CA HIS A 357 0.65 24.79 -12.94
C HIS A 357 -0.01 24.31 -11.65
N ASP A 358 -1.32 24.06 -11.67
CA ASP A 358 -2.10 23.66 -10.51
C ASP A 358 -1.87 22.17 -10.07
N PHE A 359 -1.16 21.39 -10.89
CA PHE A 359 -0.79 20.02 -10.54
C PHE A 359 0.22 19.96 -9.39
N PHE A 360 0.87 21.10 -9.11
CA PHE A 360 1.87 21.25 -8.06
C PHE A 360 1.50 22.44 -7.17
N LYS A 361 2.01 22.41 -5.94
CA LYS A 361 1.87 23.53 -5.01
C LYS A 361 3.21 24.24 -4.89
N PHE A 362 3.30 25.45 -5.45
CA PHE A 362 4.46 26.30 -5.34
C PHE A 362 4.38 27.19 -4.09
N GLN A 363 5.53 27.52 -3.51
CA GLN A 363 5.64 28.36 -2.30
C GLN A 363 6.04 29.80 -2.62
N ASP A 364 6.58 30.04 -3.81
CA ASP A 364 7.02 31.37 -4.28
C ASP A 364 6.48 31.66 -5.69
N ASP A 365 5.50 32.55 -5.76
CA ASP A 365 4.86 32.97 -7.00
C ASP A 365 5.70 33.90 -7.89
N TYR A 366 6.87 34.32 -7.43
CA TYR A 366 7.79 35.23 -8.15
C TYR A 366 9.04 34.56 -8.69
N ALA A 367 9.21 33.24 -8.43
CA ALA A 367 10.43 32.52 -8.78
C ALA A 367 10.50 32.03 -10.24
N TRP A 368 9.53 32.34 -11.10
CA TRP A 368 9.57 31.98 -12.53
C TRP A 368 10.48 32.92 -13.34
N PRO A 369 11.05 32.39 -14.44
CA PRO A 369 11.02 31.01 -14.93
C PRO A 369 11.88 30.06 -14.08
N TYR A 370 11.64 28.76 -14.20
CA TYR A 370 12.36 27.69 -13.50
C TYR A 370 12.14 27.69 -11.98
N ASN A 371 10.85 27.66 -11.59
CA ASN A 371 10.45 27.75 -10.20
C ASN A 371 10.69 26.46 -9.42
N ASN A 372 11.64 26.49 -8.50
CA ASN A 372 12.06 25.34 -7.67
C ASN A 372 11.32 25.27 -6.32
N SER A 373 10.31 26.12 -6.08
CA SER A 373 9.62 26.21 -4.79
C SER A 373 8.45 25.24 -4.62
N TYR A 374 8.28 24.27 -5.51
CA TYR A 374 7.23 23.26 -5.40
C TYR A 374 7.40 22.34 -4.18
N LEU A 375 6.29 21.81 -3.66
CA LEU A 375 6.34 20.85 -2.55
C LEU A 375 6.78 19.47 -3.05
N GLY A 376 7.79 18.90 -2.40
CA GLY A 376 8.21 17.52 -2.59
C GLY A 376 7.50 16.57 -1.61
N TRP A 377 7.30 15.32 -2.02
CA TRP A 377 6.84 14.23 -1.17
C TRP A 377 7.92 13.93 -0.12
N TRP A 378 7.55 14.00 1.16
CA TRP A 378 8.49 13.98 2.30
C TRP A 378 9.65 14.98 2.21
N GLY A 379 9.45 16.08 1.46
CA GLY A 379 10.46 17.12 1.28
C GLY A 379 11.54 16.80 0.23
N HIS A 380 11.42 15.70 -0.52
CA HIS A 380 12.33 15.38 -1.61
C HIS A 380 11.98 16.17 -2.87
N ASP A 381 12.93 16.96 -3.37
CA ASP A 381 12.76 17.76 -4.58
C ASP A 381 12.78 16.93 -5.87
N THR A 382 13.29 15.70 -5.80
CA THR A 382 13.24 14.71 -6.89
C THR A 382 11.88 14.03 -7.02
N LEU A 383 11.01 14.19 -6.02
CA LEU A 383 9.68 13.56 -5.94
C LEU A 383 8.59 14.62 -5.73
N PRO A 384 8.26 15.44 -6.75
CA PRO A 384 7.22 16.46 -6.67
C PRO A 384 5.86 15.87 -6.23
N LYS A 385 5.29 16.43 -5.14
CA LYS A 385 4.00 15.99 -4.63
C LYS A 385 2.87 16.46 -5.55
N LEU A 386 1.97 15.56 -5.93
CA LEU A 386 0.79 15.87 -6.72
C LEU A 386 -0.30 16.56 -5.87
N ASN A 387 -0.89 17.64 -6.41
CA ASN A 387 -1.79 18.54 -5.69
C ASN A 387 -3.27 18.23 -5.97
N TYR A 388 -3.77 17.09 -5.51
CA TYR A 388 -5.18 16.69 -5.67
C TYR A 388 -6.17 17.64 -4.98
N GLU A 389 -5.78 18.27 -3.86
CA GLU A 389 -6.61 19.21 -3.14
C GLU A 389 -6.84 20.51 -3.90
N GLY A 390 -5.90 20.89 -4.78
CA GLY A 390 -5.91 22.14 -5.55
C GLY A 390 -6.28 21.99 -7.03
N SER A 391 -6.29 20.78 -7.58
CA SER A 391 -6.48 20.58 -9.02
C SER A 391 -7.42 19.41 -9.35
N LYS A 392 -8.66 19.74 -9.66
CA LYS A 392 -9.63 18.78 -10.21
C LYS A 392 -9.18 18.23 -11.57
N LYS A 393 -8.46 19.03 -12.38
CA LYS A 393 -7.91 18.61 -13.65
C LYS A 393 -6.88 17.49 -13.47
N LEU A 394 -6.04 17.57 -12.44
CA LEU A 394 -5.10 16.49 -12.09
C LEU A 394 -5.84 15.20 -11.70
N GLU A 395 -6.84 15.32 -10.84
CA GLU A 395 -7.65 14.16 -10.41
C GLU A 395 -8.27 13.45 -11.62
N ASP A 396 -8.92 14.23 -12.51
CA ASP A 396 -9.55 13.68 -13.72
C ASP A 396 -8.52 13.05 -14.67
N TYR A 397 -7.34 13.65 -14.78
CA TYR A 397 -6.25 13.08 -15.58
C TYR A 397 -5.80 11.72 -15.04
N ILE A 398 -5.51 11.64 -13.75
CA ILE A 398 -5.06 10.39 -13.11
C ILE A 398 -6.15 9.30 -13.17
N LEU A 399 -7.42 9.66 -13.00
CA LEU A 399 -8.53 8.73 -13.21
C LEU A 399 -8.59 8.23 -14.66
N GLY A 400 -8.31 9.10 -15.63
CA GLY A 400 -8.17 8.74 -17.04
C GLY A 400 -7.02 7.74 -17.28
N ILE A 401 -5.86 7.99 -16.68
CA ILE A 401 -4.69 7.08 -16.71
C ILE A 401 -5.04 5.72 -16.10
N ALA A 402 -5.60 5.70 -14.90
CA ALA A 402 -6.00 4.45 -14.27
C ALA A 402 -6.99 3.67 -15.15
N LYS A 403 -7.98 4.34 -15.72
CA LYS A 403 -8.94 3.72 -16.64
C LYS A 403 -8.28 3.18 -17.91
N LYS A 404 -7.33 3.93 -18.50
CA LYS A 404 -6.57 3.49 -19.69
C LYS A 404 -5.90 2.14 -19.43
N TRP A 405 -5.13 2.02 -18.35
CA TRP A 405 -4.31 0.86 -18.06
C TRP A 405 -5.08 -0.38 -17.57
N VAL A 406 -6.35 -0.21 -17.17
CA VAL A 406 -7.26 -1.33 -16.85
C VAL A 406 -8.32 -1.58 -17.94
N SER A 407 -8.09 -1.10 -19.14
CA SER A 407 -8.99 -1.26 -20.29
C SER A 407 -8.24 -1.89 -21.46
N PRO A 408 -8.94 -2.54 -22.40
CA PRO A 408 -8.29 -3.05 -23.60
C PRO A 408 -7.46 -1.97 -24.32
N PRO A 409 -6.29 -2.31 -24.86
CA PRO A 409 -5.69 -3.65 -24.99
C PRO A 409 -4.86 -4.11 -23.77
N TYR A 410 -4.87 -3.39 -22.67
CA TYR A 410 -4.03 -3.67 -21.48
C TYR A 410 -4.74 -4.54 -20.42
N ASN A 411 -5.97 -4.99 -20.70
CA ASN A 411 -6.74 -5.85 -19.80
C ASN A 411 -7.45 -6.96 -20.56
#